data_dfedbbdacb683c7f8aa60f9356579d75
#
_entry.id   dfedbbdacb683c7f8aa60f9356579d75
#
_cell.length_a   1.000
_cell.length_b   1.000
_cell.length_c   1.000
_cell.angle_alpha   90.00
_cell.angle_beta   90.00
_cell.angle_gamma   90.00
#
_symmetry.space_group_name_H-M   'P 1'
#
loop_
_entity.id
_entity.type
_entity.pdbx_description
1 polymer ?
#
loop_
_entity_poly.entity_id
_entity_poly.type
_entity_poly.pdbx_seq_one_letter_code
_entity_poly.pdbx_strand_id
1 'polypeptide(L)'
;YYELAADILRNNPAEQAKFALESYLGGLNYSIAAKYEASNRMLNQALSVYAQMLPDRLDKYVDASIALCRNYGFTKEYGKALEILAKAEKQLPTGDKSDKMGEILRSRGSILYRQKQYAEAAANYQQAADIYKVLPGSDVKYQNALSSLNRCHTMMGNETAARQTEQDAERQRMAVLNRLLKENLEQLDAYRLQWGEDGLMYVSALGTIADIYYTQGQTDKALAYMEPFLSGETTALRNLFRLSKA
;
A
#
# COMPACT_ATOMS: atom_id res chain seq x y z
N TYR A 1 -12.52 0.16 -24.46
CA TYR A 1 -13.67 0.33 -23.54
C TYR A 1 -13.57 1.66 -22.77
N TYR A 2 -12.54 1.89 -21.95
CA TYR A 2 -12.41 3.12 -21.14
C TYR A 2 -12.33 4.40 -21.98
N GLU A 3 -11.64 4.40 -23.11
CA GLU A 3 -11.59 5.56 -24.01
C GLU A 3 -12.98 5.91 -24.56
N LEU A 4 -13.76 4.91 -24.99
CA LEU A 4 -15.11 5.12 -25.47
C LEU A 4 -16.05 5.63 -24.36
N ALA A 5 -15.97 5.04 -23.16
CA ALA A 5 -16.76 5.50 -22.02
C ALA A 5 -16.43 6.95 -21.65
N ALA A 6 -15.14 7.30 -21.62
CA ALA A 6 -14.68 8.65 -21.37
C ALA A 6 -15.16 9.65 -22.43
N ASP A 7 -15.15 9.29 -23.70
CA ASP A 7 -15.62 10.17 -24.78
C ASP A 7 -17.14 10.44 -24.71
N ILE A 8 -17.94 9.42 -24.35
CA ILE A 8 -19.40 9.58 -24.13
C ILE A 8 -19.70 10.55 -22.99
N LEU A 9 -18.95 10.45 -21.88
CA LEU A 9 -19.18 11.24 -20.67
C LEU A 9 -18.63 12.66 -20.74
N ARG A 10 -17.61 12.93 -21.58
CA ARG A 10 -16.94 14.24 -21.68
C ARG A 10 -17.88 15.40 -21.98
N ASN A 11 -18.89 15.17 -22.80
CA ASN A 11 -19.82 16.21 -23.26
C ASN A 11 -21.05 16.38 -22.36
N ASN A 12 -21.12 15.66 -21.24
CA ASN A 12 -22.22 15.73 -20.29
C ASN A 12 -21.72 16.36 -18.97
N PRO A 13 -21.99 17.65 -18.68
CA PRO A 13 -21.53 18.31 -17.45
C PRO A 13 -22.00 17.61 -16.16
N ALA A 14 -23.16 17.01 -16.16
CA ALA A 14 -23.69 16.27 -14.99
C ALA A 14 -22.92 14.98 -14.71
N GLU A 15 -22.17 14.47 -15.69
CA GLU A 15 -21.43 13.22 -15.60
C GLU A 15 -19.90 13.40 -15.49
N GLN A 16 -19.45 14.64 -15.27
CA GLN A 16 -18.00 14.93 -15.25
C GLN A 16 -17.23 14.12 -14.21
N ALA A 17 -17.81 13.91 -13.01
CA ALA A 17 -17.14 13.10 -11.98
C ALA A 17 -16.97 11.63 -12.44
N LYS A 18 -17.96 11.10 -13.16
CA LYS A 18 -17.91 9.75 -13.73
C LYS A 18 -16.92 9.66 -14.88
N PHE A 19 -16.89 10.68 -15.75
CA PHE A 19 -15.87 10.81 -16.79
C PHE A 19 -14.45 10.80 -16.18
N ALA A 20 -14.21 11.57 -15.12
CA ALA A 20 -12.92 11.60 -14.45
C ALA A 20 -12.55 10.23 -13.85
N LEU A 21 -13.51 9.54 -13.25
CA LEU A 21 -13.28 8.20 -12.68
C LEU A 21 -12.94 7.18 -13.78
N GLU A 22 -13.70 7.13 -14.86
CA GLU A 22 -13.44 6.21 -15.99
C GLU A 22 -12.10 6.52 -16.64
N SER A 23 -11.77 7.81 -16.82
CA SER A 23 -10.47 8.24 -17.32
C SER A 23 -9.33 7.81 -16.38
N TYR A 24 -9.49 7.95 -15.07
CA TYR A 24 -8.51 7.52 -14.07
C TYR A 24 -8.30 6.00 -14.11
N LEU A 25 -9.38 5.22 -14.09
CA LEU A 25 -9.32 3.75 -14.13
C LEU A 25 -8.72 3.23 -15.46
N GLY A 26 -9.12 3.85 -16.57
CA GLY A 26 -8.53 3.56 -17.88
C GLY A 26 -7.03 3.85 -17.91
N GLY A 27 -6.63 4.99 -17.36
CA GLY A 27 -5.23 5.36 -17.22
C GLY A 27 -4.43 4.35 -16.40
N LEU A 28 -4.96 3.87 -15.25
CA LEU A 28 -4.30 2.84 -14.46
C LEU A 28 -4.15 1.52 -15.22
N ASN A 29 -5.17 1.08 -15.96
CA ASN A 29 -5.11 -0.14 -16.76
C ASN A 29 -4.07 -0.05 -17.88
N TYR A 30 -4.01 1.10 -18.58
CA TYR A 30 -2.96 1.33 -19.58
C TYR A 30 -1.55 1.38 -18.95
N SER A 31 -1.40 1.93 -17.73
CA SER A 31 -0.13 1.93 -17.00
C SER A 31 0.34 0.51 -16.67
N ILE A 32 -0.57 -0.36 -16.20
CA ILE A 32 -0.29 -1.78 -15.93
C ILE A 32 0.16 -2.50 -17.22
N ALA A 33 -0.47 -2.17 -18.36
CA ALA A 33 -0.10 -2.71 -19.66
C ALA A 33 1.16 -2.05 -20.27
N ALA A 34 1.88 -1.20 -19.52
CA ALA A 34 3.04 -0.42 -19.97
C ALA A 34 2.78 0.49 -21.18
N LYS A 35 1.52 0.83 -21.46
CA LYS A 35 1.11 1.77 -22.50
C LYS A 35 1.08 3.20 -21.97
N TYR A 36 2.25 3.72 -21.60
CA TYR A 36 2.38 4.95 -20.83
C TYR A 36 1.82 6.19 -21.50
N GLU A 37 1.90 6.32 -22.83
CA GLU A 37 1.32 7.45 -23.56
C GLU A 37 -0.22 7.47 -23.48
N ALA A 38 -0.86 6.31 -23.70
CA ALA A 38 -2.31 6.19 -23.54
C ALA A 38 -2.73 6.42 -22.10
N SER A 39 -1.99 5.85 -21.15
CA SER A 39 -2.19 6.08 -19.73
C SER A 39 -2.11 7.56 -19.36
N ASN A 40 -1.07 8.25 -19.81
CA ASN A 40 -0.87 9.68 -19.52
C ASN A 40 -1.99 10.55 -20.11
N ARG A 41 -2.50 10.23 -21.31
CA ARG A 41 -3.67 10.94 -21.87
C ARG A 41 -4.88 10.82 -20.95
N MET A 42 -5.22 9.58 -20.57
CA MET A 42 -6.38 9.30 -19.71
C MET A 42 -6.23 9.92 -18.31
N LEU A 43 -5.06 9.79 -17.68
CA LEU A 43 -4.79 10.37 -16.36
C LEU A 43 -4.82 11.91 -16.39
N ASN A 44 -4.34 12.55 -17.47
CA ASN A 44 -4.44 14.00 -17.60
C ASN A 44 -5.89 14.47 -17.79
N GLN A 45 -6.73 13.71 -18.48
CA GLN A 45 -8.17 13.98 -18.58
C GLN A 45 -8.81 13.93 -17.18
N ALA A 46 -8.56 12.88 -16.43
CA ALA A 46 -9.04 12.77 -15.05
C ALA A 46 -8.56 13.93 -14.17
N LEU A 47 -7.26 14.22 -14.22
CA LEU A 47 -6.64 15.29 -13.43
C LEU A 47 -7.24 16.66 -13.74
N SER A 48 -7.49 16.95 -15.01
CA SER A 48 -8.11 18.22 -15.44
C SER A 48 -9.50 18.41 -14.82
N VAL A 49 -10.30 17.36 -14.76
CA VAL A 49 -11.64 17.42 -14.16
C VAL A 49 -11.53 17.50 -12.63
N TYR A 50 -10.70 16.68 -12.00
CA TYR A 50 -10.53 16.74 -10.55
C TYR A 50 -9.99 18.10 -10.07
N ALA A 51 -9.15 18.75 -10.86
CA ALA A 51 -8.66 20.10 -10.56
C ALA A 51 -9.79 21.16 -10.50
N GLN A 52 -10.83 20.99 -11.34
CA GLN A 52 -12.01 21.88 -11.31
C GLN A 52 -12.95 21.58 -10.13
N MET A 53 -12.81 20.39 -9.53
CA MET A 53 -13.62 19.92 -8.41
C MET A 53 -12.90 20.04 -7.06
N LEU A 54 -11.81 20.80 -6.98
CA LEU A 54 -11.13 21.07 -5.71
C LEU A 54 -11.97 22.06 -4.86
N PRO A 55 -11.97 21.87 -3.52
CA PRO A 55 -11.23 20.88 -2.73
C PRO A 55 -11.92 19.51 -2.61
N ASP A 56 -13.17 19.37 -3.06
CA ASP A 56 -14.03 18.17 -2.80
C ASP A 56 -13.44 16.87 -3.34
N ARG A 57 -12.59 16.94 -4.36
CA ARG A 57 -11.92 15.79 -4.98
C ARG A 57 -10.40 15.80 -4.83
N LEU A 58 -9.91 16.40 -3.74
CA LEU A 58 -8.49 16.51 -3.48
C LEU A 58 -7.79 15.13 -3.43
N ASP A 59 -8.43 14.13 -2.81
CA ASP A 59 -7.94 12.77 -2.75
C ASP A 59 -7.69 12.19 -4.15
N LYS A 60 -8.66 12.36 -5.06
CA LYS A 60 -8.59 11.86 -6.44
C LYS A 60 -7.59 12.63 -7.28
N TYR A 61 -7.49 13.95 -7.06
CA TYR A 61 -6.49 14.78 -7.71
C TYR A 61 -5.06 14.30 -7.36
N VAL A 62 -4.81 14.02 -6.08
CA VAL A 62 -3.51 13.50 -5.62
C VAL A 62 -3.25 12.09 -6.18
N ASP A 63 -4.24 11.20 -6.16
CA ASP A 63 -4.11 9.84 -6.72
C ASP A 63 -3.74 9.85 -8.20
N ALA A 64 -4.42 10.68 -9.00
CA ALA A 64 -4.13 10.84 -10.43
C ALA A 64 -2.73 11.43 -10.67
N SER A 65 -2.32 12.40 -9.85
CA SER A 65 -0.97 12.99 -9.88
C SER A 65 0.12 11.96 -9.60
N ILE A 66 -0.07 11.10 -8.60
CA ILE A 66 0.86 10.01 -8.26
C ILE A 66 0.94 8.97 -9.38
N ALA A 67 -0.19 8.64 -10.01
CA ALA A 67 -0.21 7.72 -11.14
C ALA A 67 0.58 8.28 -12.35
N LEU A 68 0.39 9.56 -12.68
CA LEU A 68 1.17 10.26 -13.70
C LEU A 68 2.66 10.33 -13.35
N CYS A 69 2.98 10.67 -12.10
CA CYS A 69 4.37 10.67 -11.62
C CYS A 69 5.04 9.31 -11.85
N ARG A 70 4.37 8.23 -11.54
CA ARG A 70 4.86 6.86 -11.74
C ARG A 70 5.16 6.57 -13.21
N ASN A 71 4.25 6.93 -14.12
CA ASN A 71 4.44 6.76 -15.54
C ASN A 71 5.64 7.56 -16.05
N TYR A 72 5.74 8.85 -15.69
CA TYR A 72 6.89 9.68 -16.02
C TYR A 72 8.20 9.13 -15.45
N GLY A 73 8.15 8.48 -14.29
CA GLY A 73 9.30 7.76 -13.74
C GLY A 73 9.73 6.56 -14.59
N PHE A 74 8.79 5.83 -15.19
CA PHE A 74 9.09 4.72 -16.11
C PHE A 74 9.61 5.20 -17.46
N THR A 75 9.08 6.31 -17.98
CA THR A 75 9.56 6.93 -19.22
C THR A 75 10.80 7.81 -19.04
N LYS A 76 11.33 7.89 -17.80
CA LYS A 76 12.51 8.70 -17.41
C LYS A 76 12.29 10.22 -17.56
N GLU A 77 11.07 10.67 -17.62
CA GLU A 77 10.70 12.09 -17.67
C GLU A 77 10.63 12.67 -16.23
N TYR A 78 11.72 12.54 -15.49
CA TYR A 78 11.78 12.81 -14.04
C TYR A 78 11.37 14.25 -13.68
N GLY A 79 11.69 15.25 -14.53
CA GLY A 79 11.28 16.64 -14.32
C GLY A 79 9.75 16.77 -14.27
N LYS A 80 9.03 16.17 -15.23
CA LYS A 80 7.57 16.16 -15.23
C LYS A 80 6.99 15.41 -14.03
N ALA A 81 7.64 14.31 -13.63
CA ALA A 81 7.23 13.55 -12.45
C ALA A 81 7.29 14.39 -11.18
N LEU A 82 8.37 15.14 -10.97
CA LEU A 82 8.54 16.01 -9.79
C LEU A 82 7.60 17.22 -9.85
N GLU A 83 7.40 17.81 -11.04
CA GLU A 83 6.50 18.94 -11.23
C GLU A 83 5.05 18.59 -10.87
N ILE A 84 4.54 17.44 -11.33
CA ILE A 84 3.17 17.04 -11.03
C ILE A 84 2.95 16.77 -9.53
N LEU A 85 3.94 16.20 -8.83
CA LEU A 85 3.88 16.02 -7.39
C LEU A 85 3.92 17.36 -6.65
N ALA A 86 4.73 18.31 -7.10
CA ALA A 86 4.78 19.64 -6.50
C ALA A 86 3.45 20.40 -6.67
N LYS A 87 2.76 20.22 -7.81
CA LYS A 87 1.41 20.77 -8.01
C LYS A 87 0.39 20.13 -7.07
N ALA A 88 0.47 18.81 -6.87
CA ALA A 88 -0.41 18.09 -5.96
C ALA A 88 -0.19 18.51 -4.50
N GLU A 89 1.08 18.61 -4.07
CA GLU A 89 1.44 19.05 -2.72
C GLU A 89 0.89 20.45 -2.39
N LYS A 90 0.93 21.38 -3.33
CA LYS A 90 0.39 22.75 -3.15
C LYS A 90 -1.12 22.78 -2.89
N GLN A 91 -1.86 21.73 -3.19
CA GLN A 91 -3.29 21.64 -2.91
C GLN A 91 -3.55 21.13 -1.49
N LEU A 92 -2.55 20.56 -0.82
CA LEU A 92 -2.66 20.11 0.56
C LEU A 92 -2.42 21.30 1.52
N PRO A 93 -3.00 21.25 2.73
CA PRO A 93 -2.70 22.24 3.78
C PRO A 93 -1.21 22.32 4.10
N THR A 94 -0.74 23.51 4.46
CA THR A 94 0.66 23.68 4.89
C THR A 94 0.94 22.82 6.14
N GLY A 95 2.00 22.03 6.10
CA GLY A 95 2.37 21.14 7.20
C GLY A 95 1.48 19.91 7.32
N ASP A 96 0.74 19.56 6.26
CA ASP A 96 -0.11 18.38 6.22
C ASP A 96 0.68 17.10 6.54
N LYS A 97 0.11 16.26 7.40
CA LYS A 97 0.64 14.94 7.79
C LYS A 97 -0.35 13.83 7.44
N SER A 98 -1.18 14.06 6.43
CA SER A 98 -2.13 13.07 5.95
C SER A 98 -1.43 11.92 5.22
N ASP A 99 -2.18 10.85 5.02
CA ASP A 99 -1.78 9.72 4.18
C ASP A 99 -1.37 10.17 2.76
N LYS A 100 -2.09 11.16 2.20
CA LYS A 100 -1.79 11.71 0.86
C LYS A 100 -0.44 12.43 0.80
N MET A 101 -0.08 13.17 1.83
CA MET A 101 1.26 13.79 1.92
C MET A 101 2.35 12.72 1.99
N GLY A 102 2.15 11.66 2.80
CA GLY A 102 3.04 10.52 2.85
C GLY A 102 3.23 9.84 1.48
N GLU A 103 2.15 9.68 0.72
CA GLU A 103 2.19 9.11 -0.64
C GLU A 103 2.96 10.01 -1.64
N ILE A 104 2.78 11.33 -1.57
CA ILE A 104 3.54 12.30 -2.39
C ILE A 104 5.03 12.21 -2.07
N LEU A 105 5.40 12.26 -0.78
CA LEU A 105 6.80 12.17 -0.35
C LEU A 105 7.45 10.86 -0.79
N ARG A 106 6.78 9.73 -0.59
CA ARG A 106 7.26 8.42 -1.03
C ARG A 106 7.45 8.37 -2.55
N SER A 107 6.52 8.94 -3.31
CA SER A 107 6.61 8.99 -4.77
C SER A 107 7.76 9.88 -5.23
N ARG A 108 7.96 11.05 -4.59
CA ARG A 108 9.10 11.94 -4.83
C ARG A 108 10.42 11.23 -4.54
N GLY A 109 10.53 10.55 -3.40
CA GLY A 109 11.70 9.73 -3.06
C GLY A 109 12.01 8.68 -4.11
N SER A 110 10.98 8.03 -4.69
CA SER A 110 11.16 7.05 -5.76
C SER A 110 11.75 7.65 -7.04
N ILE A 111 11.32 8.86 -7.43
CA ILE A 111 11.89 9.56 -8.60
C ILE A 111 13.34 9.97 -8.34
N LEU A 112 13.62 10.56 -7.18
CA LEU A 112 14.97 10.98 -6.79
C LEU A 112 15.92 9.77 -6.71
N TYR A 113 15.47 8.63 -6.20
CA TYR A 113 16.23 7.38 -6.19
C TYR A 113 16.61 6.94 -7.62
N ARG A 114 15.67 7.00 -8.56
CA ARG A 114 15.92 6.69 -9.99
C ARG A 114 16.90 7.66 -10.63
N GLN A 115 16.97 8.90 -10.18
CA GLN A 115 17.96 9.91 -10.57
C GLN A 115 19.31 9.71 -9.86
N LYS A 116 19.43 8.70 -8.98
CA LYS A 116 20.61 8.44 -8.14
C LYS A 116 20.88 9.54 -7.09
N GLN A 117 19.90 10.40 -6.81
CA GLN A 117 19.95 11.41 -5.75
C GLN A 117 19.55 10.77 -4.42
N TYR A 118 20.40 9.85 -3.93
CA TYR A 118 20.06 8.96 -2.82
C TYR A 118 19.87 9.68 -1.50
N ALA A 119 20.60 10.75 -1.23
CA ALA A 119 20.46 11.53 -0.01
C ALA A 119 19.10 12.26 0.06
N GLU A 120 18.69 12.89 -1.04
CA GLU A 120 17.40 13.57 -1.13
C GLU A 120 16.23 12.56 -1.14
N ALA A 121 16.42 11.41 -1.80
CA ALA A 121 15.46 10.31 -1.75
C ALA A 121 15.27 9.79 -0.32
N ALA A 122 16.37 9.60 0.43
CA ALA A 122 16.34 9.17 1.82
C ALA A 122 15.56 10.16 2.70
N ALA A 123 15.79 11.48 2.55
CA ALA A 123 15.07 12.50 3.28
C ALA A 123 13.55 12.44 3.03
N ASN A 124 13.14 12.24 1.79
CA ASN A 124 11.72 12.10 1.43
C ASN A 124 11.10 10.81 1.99
N TYR A 125 11.81 9.68 1.93
CA TYR A 125 11.34 8.42 2.52
C TYR A 125 11.26 8.48 4.03
N GLN A 126 12.21 9.17 4.70
CA GLN A 126 12.15 9.39 6.15
C GLN A 126 10.91 10.20 6.54
N GLN A 127 10.66 11.31 5.86
CA GLN A 127 9.46 12.12 6.13
C GLN A 127 8.16 11.31 5.89
N ALA A 128 8.10 10.51 4.83
CA ALA A 128 6.96 9.61 4.60
C ALA A 128 6.82 8.57 5.73
N ALA A 129 7.92 7.99 6.19
CA ALA A 129 7.93 7.06 7.30
C ALA A 129 7.43 7.72 8.59
N ASP A 130 7.87 8.95 8.90
CA ASP A 130 7.44 9.69 10.09
C ASP A 130 5.93 9.95 10.08
N ILE A 131 5.36 10.24 8.91
CA ILE A 131 3.90 10.38 8.75
C ILE A 131 3.20 9.04 8.99
N TYR A 132 3.61 7.98 8.29
CA TYR A 132 2.95 6.68 8.37
C TYR A 132 3.07 6.03 9.75
N LYS A 133 4.15 6.31 10.49
CA LYS A 133 4.37 5.78 11.84
C LYS A 133 3.25 6.12 12.82
N VAL A 134 2.62 7.29 12.66
CA VAL A 134 1.57 7.80 13.56
C VAL A 134 0.16 7.64 13.00
N LEU A 135 0.01 7.23 11.73
CA LEU A 135 -1.30 7.06 11.11
C LEU A 135 -1.83 5.65 11.33
N PRO A 136 -3.03 5.50 11.93
CA PRO A 136 -3.66 4.19 12.11
C PRO A 136 -3.82 3.45 10.76
N GLY A 137 -3.51 2.14 10.76
CA GLY A 137 -3.66 1.30 9.57
C GLY A 137 -2.58 1.49 8.49
N SER A 138 -1.56 2.32 8.75
CA SER A 138 -0.48 2.60 7.80
C SER A 138 0.77 1.72 7.96
N ASP A 139 0.69 0.63 8.73
CA ASP A 139 1.83 -0.24 9.04
C ASP A 139 2.58 -0.71 7.77
N VAL A 140 1.84 -1.14 6.74
CA VAL A 140 2.44 -1.59 5.46
C VAL A 140 3.13 -0.44 4.73
N LYS A 141 2.52 0.76 4.72
CA LYS A 141 3.12 1.95 4.11
C LYS A 141 4.38 2.38 4.85
N TYR A 142 4.36 2.30 6.18
CA TYR A 142 5.52 2.57 7.01
C TYR A 142 6.67 1.61 6.72
N GLN A 143 6.41 0.30 6.69
CA GLN A 143 7.41 -0.71 6.32
C GLN A 143 8.00 -0.48 4.92
N ASN A 144 7.17 -0.15 3.94
CA ASN A 144 7.62 0.16 2.58
C ASN A 144 8.51 1.42 2.53
N ALA A 145 8.20 2.43 3.34
CA ALA A 145 9.02 3.65 3.44
C ALA A 145 10.39 3.34 4.07
N LEU A 146 10.43 2.59 5.17
CA LEU A 146 11.69 2.14 5.81
C LEU A 146 12.53 1.28 4.87
N SER A 147 11.92 0.36 4.14
CA SER A 147 12.61 -0.48 3.15
C SER A 147 13.26 0.36 2.04
N SER A 148 12.55 1.39 1.57
CA SER A 148 13.08 2.32 0.56
C SER A 148 14.19 3.21 1.11
N LEU A 149 14.07 3.65 2.36
CA LEU A 149 15.08 4.41 3.10
C LEU A 149 16.36 3.58 3.28
N ASN A 150 16.23 2.33 3.73
CA ASN A 150 17.36 1.41 3.88
C ASN A 150 18.13 1.24 2.55
N ARG A 151 17.41 1.05 1.43
CA ARG A 151 18.03 0.98 0.11
C ARG A 151 18.81 2.24 -0.24
N CYS A 152 18.34 3.44 0.12
CA CYS A 152 19.08 4.67 -0.08
C CYS A 152 20.37 4.69 0.74
N HIS A 153 20.33 4.30 2.03
CA HIS A 153 21.49 4.22 2.88
C HIS A 153 22.54 3.23 2.35
N THR A 154 22.09 2.08 1.89
CA THR A 154 22.95 1.07 1.24
C THR A 154 23.62 1.63 -0.01
N MET A 155 22.88 2.34 -0.88
CA MET A 155 23.43 2.94 -2.10
C MET A 155 24.41 4.08 -1.82
N MET A 156 24.34 4.71 -0.66
CA MET A 156 25.30 5.72 -0.17
C MET A 156 26.49 5.12 0.57
N GLY A 157 26.53 3.81 0.79
CA GLY A 157 27.56 3.15 1.61
C GLY A 157 27.45 3.46 3.11
N ASN A 158 26.32 3.98 3.56
CA ASN A 158 26.09 4.30 4.97
C ASN A 158 25.54 3.08 5.72
N GLU A 159 26.43 2.13 6.03
CA GLU A 159 26.07 0.87 6.68
C GLU A 159 25.43 1.06 8.05
N THR A 160 25.87 2.05 8.83
CA THR A 160 25.32 2.31 10.16
C THR A 160 23.85 2.72 10.07
N ALA A 161 23.52 3.67 9.19
CA ALA A 161 22.15 4.11 8.98
C ALA A 161 21.28 3.00 8.35
N ALA A 162 21.86 2.19 7.45
CA ALA A 162 21.15 1.05 6.87
C ALA A 162 20.76 0.03 7.96
N ARG A 163 21.71 -0.37 8.81
CA ARG A 163 21.44 -1.27 9.94
C ARG A 163 20.41 -0.72 10.93
N GLN A 164 20.51 0.58 11.25
CA GLN A 164 19.52 1.21 12.13
C GLN A 164 18.11 1.16 11.54
N THR A 165 17.97 1.50 10.26
CA THR A 165 16.69 1.46 9.55
C THR A 165 16.10 0.04 9.50
N GLU A 166 16.95 -0.96 9.31
CA GLU A 166 16.55 -2.37 9.33
C GLU A 166 16.05 -2.81 10.71
N GLN A 167 16.75 -2.42 11.76
CA GLN A 167 16.32 -2.67 13.15
C GLN A 167 14.99 -2.00 13.48
N ASP A 168 14.76 -0.77 12.99
CA ASP A 168 13.50 -0.07 13.17
C ASP A 168 12.36 -0.75 12.41
N ALA A 169 12.62 -1.22 11.20
CA ALA A 169 11.67 -2.00 10.41
C ALA A 169 11.30 -3.32 11.10
N GLU A 170 12.28 -4.03 11.65
CA GLU A 170 12.03 -5.29 12.37
C GLU A 170 11.27 -5.06 13.67
N ARG A 171 11.61 -4.03 14.46
CA ARG A 171 10.85 -3.65 15.66
C ARG A 171 9.38 -3.39 15.34
N GLN A 172 9.11 -2.64 14.28
CA GLN A 172 7.73 -2.35 13.87
C GLN A 172 7.00 -3.63 13.42
N ARG A 173 7.67 -4.48 12.63
CA ARG A 173 7.12 -5.77 12.21
C ARG A 173 6.70 -6.60 13.42
N MET A 174 7.59 -6.72 14.42
CA MET A 174 7.31 -7.47 15.65
C MET A 174 6.17 -6.84 16.46
N ALA A 175 6.07 -5.51 16.50
CA ALA A 175 4.97 -4.82 17.17
C ALA A 175 3.61 -5.12 16.51
N VAL A 176 3.55 -5.12 15.17
CA VAL A 176 2.34 -5.49 14.41
C VAL A 176 1.97 -6.95 14.67
N LEU A 177 2.94 -7.87 14.60
CA LEU A 177 2.70 -9.30 14.88
C LEU A 177 2.17 -9.52 16.30
N ASN A 178 2.74 -8.84 17.32
CA ASN A 178 2.28 -8.94 18.70
C ASN A 178 0.85 -8.40 18.87
N ARG A 179 0.51 -7.30 18.18
CA ARG A 179 -0.86 -6.77 18.20
C ARG A 179 -1.85 -7.77 17.57
N LEU A 180 -1.54 -8.29 16.38
CA LEU A 180 -2.38 -9.29 15.71
C LEU A 180 -2.52 -10.58 16.53
N LEU A 181 -1.44 -11.02 17.16
CA LEU A 181 -1.45 -12.18 18.06
C LEU A 181 -2.42 -11.94 19.22
N LYS A 182 -2.32 -10.79 19.89
CA LYS A 182 -3.20 -10.43 20.98
C LYS A 182 -4.67 -10.41 20.55
N GLU A 183 -4.98 -9.73 19.43
CA GLU A 183 -6.34 -9.63 18.89
C GLU A 183 -6.93 -11.02 18.56
N ASN A 184 -6.15 -11.90 17.93
CA ASN A 184 -6.61 -13.25 17.62
C ASN A 184 -6.78 -14.12 18.86
N LEU A 185 -5.88 -14.02 19.86
CA LEU A 185 -6.02 -14.76 21.12
C LEU A 185 -7.25 -14.31 21.91
N GLU A 186 -7.53 -13.00 21.97
CA GLU A 186 -8.72 -12.46 22.66
C GLU A 186 -10.02 -12.90 22.01
N GLN A 187 -10.03 -13.14 20.69
CA GLN A 187 -11.22 -13.55 19.94
C GLN A 187 -11.39 -15.07 19.84
N LEU A 188 -10.34 -15.84 20.13
CA LEU A 188 -10.32 -17.28 19.87
C LEU A 188 -11.46 -18.02 20.58
N ASP A 189 -11.65 -17.74 21.88
CA ASP A 189 -12.73 -18.36 22.66
C ASP A 189 -14.13 -17.97 22.16
N ALA A 190 -14.31 -16.71 21.75
CA ALA A 190 -15.56 -16.23 21.16
C ALA A 190 -15.87 -16.94 19.84
N TYR A 191 -14.88 -17.14 18.98
CA TYR A 191 -15.04 -17.88 17.74
C TYR A 191 -15.38 -19.35 18.00
N ARG A 192 -14.71 -19.99 19.01
CA ARG A 192 -15.02 -21.37 19.42
C ARG A 192 -16.45 -21.53 19.90
N LEU A 193 -16.93 -20.62 20.74
CA LEU A 193 -18.28 -20.66 21.29
C LEU A 193 -19.35 -20.41 20.22
N GLN A 194 -19.09 -19.48 19.28
CA GLN A 194 -20.05 -19.08 18.27
C GLN A 194 -20.11 -20.04 17.08
N TRP A 195 -18.97 -20.57 16.66
CA TRP A 195 -18.83 -21.32 15.40
C TRP A 195 -18.42 -22.78 15.58
N GLY A 196 -18.08 -23.18 16.83
CA GLY A 196 -17.52 -24.50 17.15
C GLY A 196 -16.04 -24.64 16.75
N GLU A 197 -15.45 -25.76 17.12
CA GLU A 197 -14.03 -26.06 16.82
C GLU A 197 -13.78 -26.31 15.32
N ASP A 198 -14.80 -26.68 14.58
CA ASP A 198 -14.76 -26.86 13.12
C ASP A 198 -15.14 -25.57 12.37
N GLY A 199 -15.48 -24.51 13.06
CA GLY A 199 -15.89 -23.24 12.47
C GLY A 199 -14.75 -22.55 11.73
N LEU A 200 -15.01 -22.06 10.50
CA LEU A 200 -14.01 -21.43 9.65
C LEU A 200 -13.24 -20.29 10.36
N MET A 201 -13.94 -19.48 11.15
CA MET A 201 -13.33 -18.36 11.88
C MET A 201 -12.39 -18.83 12.98
N TYR A 202 -12.76 -19.86 13.74
CA TYR A 202 -11.92 -20.47 14.76
C TYR A 202 -10.67 -21.10 14.15
N VAL A 203 -10.85 -21.89 13.11
CA VAL A 203 -9.75 -22.55 12.35
C VAL A 203 -8.80 -21.50 11.74
N SER A 204 -9.34 -20.44 11.15
CA SER A 204 -8.53 -19.34 10.59
C SER A 204 -7.72 -18.59 11.66
N ALA A 205 -8.31 -18.35 12.83
CA ALA A 205 -7.63 -17.72 13.95
C ALA A 205 -6.47 -18.59 14.49
N LEU A 206 -6.70 -19.89 14.65
CA LEU A 206 -5.62 -20.86 15.05
C LEU A 206 -4.46 -20.81 14.05
N GLY A 207 -4.75 -20.88 12.74
CA GLY A 207 -3.72 -20.78 11.69
C GLY A 207 -2.95 -19.48 11.75
N THR A 208 -3.65 -18.34 11.92
CA THR A 208 -3.01 -17.03 12.05
C THR A 208 -2.11 -16.95 13.29
N ILE A 209 -2.57 -17.46 14.45
CA ILE A 209 -1.78 -17.51 15.68
C ILE A 209 -0.52 -18.36 15.48
N ALA A 210 -0.66 -19.54 14.87
CA ALA A 210 0.46 -20.43 14.58
C ALA A 210 1.49 -19.76 13.65
N ASP A 211 1.06 -19.11 12.58
CA ASP A 211 1.93 -18.39 11.65
C ASP A 211 2.69 -17.24 12.33
N ILE A 212 2.03 -16.52 13.25
CA ILE A 212 2.68 -15.46 14.00
C ILE A 212 3.76 -16.04 14.93
N TYR A 213 3.46 -17.09 15.70
CA TYR A 213 4.46 -17.74 16.55
C TYR A 213 5.63 -18.30 15.76
N TYR A 214 5.35 -18.94 14.61
CA TYR A 214 6.40 -19.43 13.72
C TYR A 214 7.31 -18.30 13.21
N THR A 215 6.71 -17.19 12.78
CA THR A 215 7.45 -15.99 12.30
C THR A 215 8.31 -15.38 13.41
N GLN A 216 7.88 -15.49 14.67
CA GLN A 216 8.63 -15.05 15.87
C GLN A 216 9.70 -16.06 16.32
N GLY A 217 9.87 -17.18 15.61
CA GLY A 217 10.80 -18.26 16.00
C GLY A 217 10.34 -19.11 17.18
N GLN A 218 9.08 -18.98 17.62
CA GLN A 218 8.49 -19.74 18.72
C GLN A 218 7.83 -21.04 18.20
N THR A 219 8.64 -21.90 17.61
CA THR A 219 8.18 -23.09 16.86
C THR A 219 7.31 -24.02 17.70
N ASP A 220 7.65 -24.24 18.98
CA ASP A 220 6.88 -25.13 19.85
C ASP A 220 5.45 -24.62 20.07
N LYS A 221 5.30 -23.29 20.24
CA LYS A 221 3.98 -22.70 20.36
C LYS A 221 3.21 -22.74 19.04
N ALA A 222 3.88 -22.50 17.92
CA ALA A 222 3.26 -22.63 16.61
C ALA A 222 2.71 -24.05 16.40
N LEU A 223 3.49 -25.08 16.73
CA LEU A 223 3.05 -26.47 16.63
C LEU A 223 1.86 -26.79 17.55
N ALA A 224 1.83 -26.28 18.76
CA ALA A 224 0.70 -26.48 19.67
C ALA A 224 -0.63 -25.96 19.11
N TYR A 225 -0.61 -24.81 18.38
CA TYR A 225 -1.78 -24.29 17.69
C TYR A 225 -2.10 -25.03 16.39
N MET A 226 -1.14 -25.74 15.81
CA MET A 226 -1.32 -26.57 14.60
C MET A 226 -1.76 -28.00 14.91
N GLU A 227 -1.63 -28.47 16.15
CA GLU A 227 -1.94 -29.85 16.55
C GLU A 227 -3.37 -30.29 16.17
N PRO A 228 -4.44 -29.47 16.36
CA PRO A 228 -5.79 -29.84 15.93
C PRO A 228 -5.91 -30.12 14.43
N PHE A 229 -5.01 -29.52 13.63
CA PHE A 229 -4.96 -29.73 12.18
C PHE A 229 -4.19 -30.99 11.80
N LEU A 230 -3.14 -31.31 12.55
CA LEU A 230 -2.28 -32.45 12.27
C LEU A 230 -2.91 -33.78 12.72
N SER A 231 -3.71 -33.75 13.79
CA SER A 231 -4.44 -34.91 14.31
C SER A 231 -5.62 -35.36 13.41
N GLY A 232 -6.01 -34.53 12.43
CA GLY A 232 -7.11 -34.82 11.51
C GLY A 232 -8.50 -34.80 12.18
N GLU A 233 -8.59 -34.27 13.37
CA GLU A 233 -9.83 -34.19 14.16
C GLU A 233 -10.79 -33.10 13.64
N THR A 234 -10.31 -32.14 12.82
CA THR A 234 -11.15 -31.08 12.28
C THR A 234 -11.69 -31.41 10.89
N THR A 235 -13.00 -31.57 10.80
CA THR A 235 -13.74 -31.85 9.54
C THR A 235 -13.61 -30.70 8.53
N ALA A 236 -13.43 -29.46 9.03
CA ALA A 236 -13.28 -28.25 8.21
C ALA A 236 -12.05 -28.30 7.30
N LEU A 237 -10.92 -28.86 7.75
CA LEU A 237 -9.72 -29.02 6.93
C LEU A 237 -9.86 -30.07 5.87
N ARG A 238 -10.53 -31.19 6.15
CA ARG A 238 -10.84 -32.18 5.13
C ARG A 238 -11.65 -31.56 3.98
N ASN A 239 -12.54 -30.60 4.29
CA ASN A 239 -13.36 -29.92 3.30
C ASN A 239 -12.56 -28.86 2.52
N LEU A 240 -11.66 -28.07 3.17
CA LEU A 240 -10.76 -27.13 2.49
C LEU A 240 -9.77 -27.85 1.55
N PHE A 241 -9.18 -28.97 1.98
CA PHE A 241 -8.32 -29.80 1.12
C PHE A 241 -9.08 -30.47 -0.04
N ARG A 242 -10.37 -30.78 0.12
CA ARG A 242 -11.21 -31.28 -0.99
C ARG A 242 -11.52 -30.19 -2.01
N LEU A 243 -11.81 -28.95 -1.58
CA LEU A 243 -12.10 -27.82 -2.47
C LEU A 243 -10.86 -27.31 -3.23
N SER A 244 -9.65 -27.51 -2.71
CA SER A 244 -8.40 -27.17 -3.41
C SER A 244 -7.97 -28.17 -4.47
N LYS A 245 -8.63 -29.35 -4.56
CA LYS A 245 -8.35 -30.41 -5.55
C LYS A 245 -9.44 -30.58 -6.60
N ALA A 246 -10.52 -29.79 -6.55
CA ALA A 246 -11.59 -29.71 -7.53
C ALA A 246 -11.45 -28.45 -8.38
#